data_2ba9a5037465386b14be356e8ebfe9f2
#
_entry.id   2ba9a5037465386b14be356e8ebfe9f2
#
_cell.length_a   1.000
_cell.length_b   1.000
_cell.length_c   1.000
_cell.angle_alpha   90.00
_cell.angle_beta   90.00
_cell.angle_gamma   90.00
#
_symmetry.space_group_name_H-M   'P 1'
#
loop_
_entity.id
_entity.type
_entity.pdbx_description
1 polymer ?
#
loop_
_entity_poly.entity_id
_entity_poly.type
_entity_poly.pdbx_seq_one_letter_code
_entity_poly.pdbx_strand_id
1 'polypeptide(L)'
;DLSKSLNFLARTEIRKSQRVKQLSKGMKTQLHLAIVMGINARMLVLDEPTLGLDIIYRTEFYDQLMNEYFDHQRSILITTHQIEEIEHILTYIMIIDKGKIVINMTIDDIGIHFTQLKTAKESAEQARKLNPVFEKDLLDQAVMIFEDIDVERLKEFGEVSTPHLAELFVAAIKGTHHG
;
A
#
# COMPACT_ATOMS: atom_id res chain seq x y z
N ASP A 1 16.07 -22.29 -2.27
CA ASP A 1 15.95 -23.03 -0.99
C ASP A 1 14.60 -23.78 -0.96
N LEU A 2 14.63 -25.08 -1.28
CA LEU A 2 13.42 -25.89 -1.36
C LEU A 2 12.67 -26.00 -0.01
N SER A 3 13.38 -25.90 1.11
CA SER A 3 12.76 -25.98 2.44
C SER A 3 11.81 -24.80 2.70
N LYS A 4 12.16 -23.59 2.30
CA LYS A 4 11.29 -22.41 2.40
C LYS A 4 10.03 -22.58 1.56
N SER A 5 10.17 -23.02 0.31
CA SER A 5 9.02 -23.30 -0.56
C SER A 5 8.08 -24.35 0.05
N LEU A 6 8.63 -25.43 0.63
CA LEU A 6 7.83 -26.47 1.25
C LEU A 6 7.16 -26.03 2.55
N ASN A 7 7.80 -25.19 3.34
CA ASN A 7 7.22 -24.60 4.55
C ASN A 7 6.03 -23.69 4.21
N PHE A 8 6.16 -22.88 3.16
CA PHE A 8 5.04 -22.09 2.67
C PHE A 8 3.89 -22.96 2.22
N LEU A 9 4.15 -23.98 1.38
CA LEU A 9 3.11 -24.90 0.90
C LEU A 9 2.41 -25.68 2.03
N ALA A 10 3.11 -25.99 3.12
CA ALA A 10 2.53 -26.70 4.25
C ALA A 10 1.40 -25.94 4.97
N ARG A 11 1.32 -24.63 4.77
CA ARG A 11 0.26 -23.75 5.31
C ARG A 11 -0.92 -23.58 4.35
N THR A 12 -0.84 -24.16 3.16
CA THR A 12 -1.91 -24.14 2.15
C THR A 12 -2.64 -25.48 2.10
N GLU A 13 -3.79 -25.52 1.44
CA GLU A 13 -4.53 -26.76 1.21
C GLU A 13 -3.97 -27.59 0.05
N ILE A 14 -2.84 -27.19 -0.55
CA ILE A 14 -2.24 -27.87 -1.70
C ILE A 14 -1.55 -29.15 -1.26
N ARG A 15 -2.04 -30.29 -1.75
CA ARG A 15 -1.42 -31.59 -1.49
C ARG A 15 -0.30 -31.86 -2.50
N LYS A 16 0.83 -32.38 -2.04
CA LYS A 16 1.99 -32.71 -2.89
C LYS A 16 1.67 -33.67 -4.04
N SER A 17 0.59 -34.47 -3.90
CA SER A 17 0.12 -35.41 -4.94
C SER A 17 -0.77 -34.78 -6.00
N GLN A 18 -1.23 -33.54 -5.80
CA GLN A 18 -2.10 -32.85 -6.78
C GLN A 18 -1.31 -32.41 -8.00
N ARG A 19 -1.93 -32.57 -9.16
CA ARG A 19 -1.39 -32.04 -10.41
C ARG A 19 -1.75 -30.55 -10.54
N VAL A 20 -0.84 -29.71 -11.05
CA VAL A 20 -1.05 -28.25 -11.20
C VAL A 20 -2.34 -27.92 -11.96
N LYS A 21 -2.74 -28.73 -12.92
CA LYS A 21 -4.00 -28.57 -13.68
C LYS A 21 -5.28 -28.72 -12.82
N GLN A 22 -5.18 -29.33 -11.66
CA GLN A 22 -6.31 -29.57 -10.73
C GLN A 22 -6.43 -28.46 -9.68
N LEU A 23 -5.44 -27.54 -9.62
CA LEU A 23 -5.45 -26.44 -8.68
C LEU A 23 -6.41 -25.35 -9.14
N SER A 24 -7.14 -24.74 -8.19
CA SER A 24 -7.90 -23.51 -8.42
C SER A 24 -6.97 -22.35 -8.80
N LYS A 25 -7.54 -21.22 -9.22
CA LYS A 25 -6.76 -20.02 -9.53
C LYS A 25 -5.97 -19.57 -8.30
N GLY A 26 -6.60 -19.45 -7.14
CA GLY A 26 -5.95 -19.09 -5.87
C GLY A 26 -4.85 -20.07 -5.48
N MET A 27 -5.10 -21.38 -5.54
CA MET A 27 -4.09 -22.40 -5.26
C MET A 27 -2.87 -22.32 -6.21
N LYS A 28 -3.08 -21.95 -7.48
CA LYS A 28 -1.96 -21.71 -8.41
C LYS A 28 -1.14 -20.49 -8.00
N THR A 29 -1.79 -19.42 -7.55
CA THR A 29 -1.10 -18.23 -7.00
C THR A 29 -0.30 -18.63 -5.76
N GLN A 30 -0.88 -19.37 -4.82
CA GLN A 30 -0.18 -19.87 -3.62
C GLN A 30 1.05 -20.73 -3.99
N LEU A 31 0.91 -21.63 -4.97
CA LEU A 31 2.02 -22.44 -5.45
C LEU A 31 3.13 -21.57 -6.06
N HIS A 32 2.75 -20.58 -6.85
CA HIS A 32 3.71 -19.64 -7.44
C HIS A 32 4.48 -18.87 -6.36
N LEU A 33 3.77 -18.32 -5.37
CA LEU A 33 4.39 -17.62 -4.25
C LEU A 33 5.32 -18.53 -3.45
N ALA A 34 4.93 -19.78 -3.20
CA ALA A 34 5.79 -20.77 -2.55
C ALA A 34 7.11 -21.01 -3.30
N ILE A 35 7.06 -21.04 -4.64
CA ILE A 35 8.26 -21.17 -5.47
C ILE A 35 9.13 -19.92 -5.34
N VAL A 36 8.53 -18.73 -5.42
CA VAL A 36 9.22 -17.45 -5.31
C VAL A 36 9.92 -17.31 -3.96
N MET A 37 9.27 -17.70 -2.85
CA MET A 37 9.86 -17.70 -1.51
C MET A 37 11.11 -18.58 -1.39
N GLY A 38 11.25 -19.59 -2.24
CA GLY A 38 12.44 -20.44 -2.30
C GLY A 38 13.61 -19.85 -3.09
N ILE A 39 13.41 -18.74 -3.81
CA ILE A 39 14.46 -18.10 -4.62
C ILE A 39 15.36 -17.27 -3.72
N ASN A 40 16.67 -17.50 -3.80
CA ASN A 40 17.65 -16.69 -3.09
C ASN A 40 18.13 -15.53 -3.99
N ALA A 41 17.34 -14.44 -4.03
CA ALA A 41 17.66 -13.26 -4.82
C ALA A 41 17.94 -12.04 -3.92
N ARG A 42 18.81 -11.14 -4.37
CA ARG A 42 19.04 -9.85 -3.68
C ARG A 42 17.91 -8.86 -3.91
N MET A 43 17.21 -8.99 -5.04
CA MET A 43 16.04 -8.19 -5.37
C MET A 43 14.93 -9.13 -5.85
N LEU A 44 13.76 -8.96 -5.25
CA LEU A 44 12.53 -9.64 -5.63
C LEU A 44 11.56 -8.62 -6.23
N VAL A 45 11.05 -8.92 -7.42
CA VAL A 45 10.03 -8.07 -8.08
C VAL A 45 8.74 -8.88 -8.17
N LEU A 46 7.68 -8.35 -7.58
CA LEU A 46 6.36 -8.96 -7.50
C LEU A 46 5.33 -8.04 -8.15
N ASP A 47 4.68 -8.53 -9.18
CA ASP A 47 3.62 -7.82 -9.89
C ASP A 47 2.26 -8.41 -9.48
N GLU A 48 1.44 -7.61 -8.78
CA GLU A 48 0.13 -8.01 -8.23
C GLU A 48 0.15 -9.40 -7.54
N PRO A 49 1.06 -9.64 -6.57
CA PRO A 49 1.36 -11.00 -6.10
C PRO A 49 0.19 -11.69 -5.42
N THR A 50 -0.73 -10.95 -4.84
CA THR A 50 -1.87 -11.48 -4.07
C THR A 50 -3.19 -11.48 -4.85
N LEU A 51 -3.14 -11.11 -6.13
CA LEU A 51 -4.34 -11.04 -6.96
C LEU A 51 -5.05 -12.41 -7.06
N GLY A 52 -6.31 -12.45 -6.61
CA GLY A 52 -7.14 -13.66 -6.62
C GLY A 52 -6.98 -14.55 -5.39
N LEU A 53 -6.22 -14.11 -4.38
CA LEU A 53 -6.22 -14.69 -3.04
C LEU A 53 -7.33 -14.06 -2.19
N ASP A 54 -7.86 -14.83 -1.23
CA ASP A 54 -8.68 -14.27 -0.16
C ASP A 54 -7.82 -13.52 0.88
N ILE A 55 -8.48 -12.77 1.75
CA ILE A 55 -7.81 -11.88 2.70
C ILE A 55 -6.88 -12.62 3.68
N ILE A 56 -7.23 -13.83 4.09
CA ILE A 56 -6.42 -14.62 5.04
C ILE A 56 -5.08 -14.98 4.40
N TYR A 57 -5.11 -15.54 3.19
CA TYR A 57 -3.89 -15.93 2.47
C TYR A 57 -3.04 -14.74 2.04
N ARG A 58 -3.64 -13.56 1.79
CA ARG A 58 -2.89 -12.34 1.50
C ARG A 58 -2.08 -11.89 2.72
N THR A 59 -2.75 -11.81 3.87
CA THR A 59 -2.08 -11.44 5.14
C THR A 59 -0.95 -12.41 5.47
N GLU A 60 -1.22 -13.73 5.42
CA GLU A 60 -0.20 -14.75 5.66
C GLU A 60 0.99 -14.64 4.70
N PHE A 61 0.74 -14.31 3.42
CA PHE A 61 1.82 -14.13 2.45
C PHE A 61 2.71 -12.96 2.82
N TYR A 62 2.14 -11.79 3.12
CA TYR A 62 2.92 -10.62 3.48
C TYR A 62 3.67 -10.80 4.80
N ASP A 63 3.06 -11.43 5.78
CA ASP A 63 3.71 -11.79 7.05
C ASP A 63 4.92 -12.70 6.82
N GLN A 64 4.80 -13.71 5.97
CA GLN A 64 5.90 -14.61 5.64
C GLN A 64 6.98 -13.91 4.81
N LEU A 65 6.58 -13.04 3.87
CA LEU A 65 7.51 -12.25 3.07
C LEU A 65 8.41 -11.41 3.97
N MET A 66 7.83 -10.78 4.98
CA MET A 66 8.57 -9.93 5.92
C MET A 66 9.37 -10.73 6.94
N ASN A 67 8.81 -11.81 7.50
CA ASN A 67 9.45 -12.54 8.59
C ASN A 67 10.44 -13.61 8.13
N GLU A 68 10.24 -14.19 6.94
CA GLU A 68 11.03 -15.34 6.48
C GLU A 68 11.90 -15.05 5.25
N TYR A 69 11.49 -14.09 4.40
CA TYR A 69 12.22 -13.77 3.17
C TYR A 69 13.02 -12.49 3.27
N PHE A 70 12.43 -11.42 3.81
CA PHE A 70 13.08 -10.12 3.91
C PHE A 70 14.24 -10.17 4.91
N ASP A 71 15.36 -9.60 4.54
CA ASP A 71 16.49 -9.27 5.40
C ASP A 71 17.10 -7.94 4.92
N HIS A 72 17.95 -7.32 5.74
CA HIS A 72 18.57 -6.02 5.42
C HIS A 72 19.46 -6.01 4.17
N GLN A 73 19.70 -7.15 3.56
CA GLN A 73 20.51 -7.28 2.33
C GLN A 73 19.65 -7.46 1.08
N ARG A 74 18.32 -7.51 1.22
CA ARG A 74 17.38 -7.76 0.14
C ARG A 74 16.44 -6.59 -0.07
N SER A 75 16.12 -6.34 -1.33
CA SER A 75 15.09 -5.39 -1.73
C SER A 75 13.88 -6.13 -2.30
N ILE A 76 12.69 -5.67 -1.94
CA ILE A 76 11.44 -6.20 -2.48
C ILE A 76 10.71 -5.04 -3.16
N LEU A 77 10.43 -5.18 -4.44
CA LEU A 77 9.60 -4.26 -5.21
C LEU A 77 8.26 -4.93 -5.47
N ILE A 78 7.18 -4.29 -5.02
CA ILE A 78 5.82 -4.77 -5.22
C ILE A 78 5.07 -3.75 -6.06
N THR A 79 4.48 -4.17 -7.18
CA THR A 79 3.47 -3.37 -7.88
C THR A 79 2.10 -3.86 -7.47
N THR A 80 1.22 -2.98 -7.04
CA THR A 80 -0.15 -3.31 -6.65
C THR A 80 -1.06 -2.09 -6.71
N HIS A 81 -2.34 -2.34 -6.88
CA HIS A 81 -3.41 -1.36 -6.67
C HIS A 81 -4.12 -1.54 -5.31
N GLN A 82 -3.73 -2.55 -4.54
CA GLN A 82 -4.29 -2.88 -3.21
C GLN A 82 -3.38 -2.30 -2.11
N ILE A 83 -3.24 -0.98 -2.09
CA ILE A 83 -2.28 -0.25 -1.24
C ILE A 83 -2.54 -0.51 0.25
N GLU A 84 -3.80 -0.52 0.66
CA GLU A 84 -4.21 -0.70 2.07
C GLU A 84 -3.70 -2.01 2.69
N GLU A 85 -3.49 -3.04 1.85
CA GLU A 85 -3.04 -4.35 2.34
C GLU A 85 -1.56 -4.38 2.71
N ILE A 86 -0.75 -3.50 2.08
CA ILE A 86 0.71 -3.51 2.23
C ILE A 86 1.28 -2.25 2.87
N GLU A 87 0.44 -1.25 3.15
CA GLU A 87 0.87 0.04 3.71
C GLU A 87 1.79 -0.13 4.92
N HIS A 88 1.45 -1.06 5.81
CA HIS A 88 2.15 -1.31 7.06
C HIS A 88 3.55 -1.96 6.92
N ILE A 89 3.89 -2.47 5.73
CA ILE A 89 5.19 -3.10 5.46
C ILE A 89 6.09 -2.28 4.54
N LEU A 90 5.56 -1.19 3.97
CA LEU A 90 6.31 -0.36 3.03
C LEU A 90 7.33 0.52 3.76
N THR A 91 8.49 0.69 3.13
CA THR A 91 9.50 1.68 3.54
C THR A 91 9.61 2.82 2.54
N TYR A 92 9.21 2.58 1.30
CA TYR A 92 9.31 3.53 0.19
C TYR A 92 8.13 3.37 -0.75
N ILE A 93 7.65 4.48 -1.31
CA ILE A 93 6.54 4.49 -2.27
C ILE A 93 6.90 5.27 -3.53
N MET A 94 6.45 4.74 -4.66
CA MET A 94 6.47 5.42 -5.95
C MET A 94 5.09 5.32 -6.57
N ILE A 95 4.41 6.46 -6.76
CA ILE A 95 3.13 6.53 -7.47
C ILE A 95 3.39 7.00 -8.89
N ILE A 96 2.86 6.23 -9.85
CA ILE A 96 3.00 6.51 -11.28
C ILE A 96 1.62 6.75 -11.87
N ASP A 97 1.43 7.91 -12.51
CA ASP A 97 0.24 8.23 -13.31
C ASP A 97 0.63 8.62 -14.73
N LYS A 98 0.01 8.01 -15.73
CA LYS A 98 0.22 8.28 -17.17
C LYS A 98 1.70 8.34 -17.59
N GLY A 99 2.52 7.45 -17.01
CA GLY A 99 3.95 7.37 -17.29
C GLY A 99 4.82 8.42 -16.62
N LYS A 100 4.25 9.20 -15.68
CA LYS A 100 4.99 10.15 -14.84
C LYS A 100 4.98 9.70 -13.40
N ILE A 101 6.10 9.88 -12.72
CA ILE A 101 6.19 9.69 -11.28
C ILE A 101 5.60 10.93 -10.63
N VAL A 102 4.55 10.75 -9.83
CA VAL A 102 3.84 11.82 -9.13
C VAL A 102 4.17 11.88 -7.63
N ILE A 103 4.54 10.74 -7.03
CA ILE A 103 5.10 10.67 -5.68
C ILE A 103 6.29 9.71 -5.72
N ASN A 104 7.38 10.05 -5.02
CA ASN A 104 8.60 9.24 -4.95
C ASN A 104 9.35 9.58 -3.65
N MET A 105 9.02 8.90 -2.55
CA MET A 105 9.56 9.21 -1.23
C MET A 105 9.47 8.03 -0.25
N THR A 106 10.10 8.17 0.91
CA THR A 106 9.95 7.21 2.00
C THR A 106 8.58 7.36 2.67
N ILE A 107 8.14 6.32 3.38
CA ILE A 107 6.90 6.40 4.18
C ILE A 107 7.04 7.44 5.31
N ASP A 108 8.22 7.56 5.89
CA ASP A 108 8.48 8.55 6.94
C ASP A 108 8.34 9.99 6.41
N ASP A 109 8.82 10.26 5.19
CA ASP A 109 8.71 11.58 4.55
C ASP A 109 7.25 11.95 4.26
N ILE A 110 6.36 10.99 4.03
CA ILE A 110 4.93 11.26 3.84
C ILE A 110 4.35 11.99 5.05
N GLY A 111 4.66 11.51 6.27
CA GLY A 111 4.18 12.15 7.50
C GLY A 111 4.77 13.55 7.74
N ILE A 112 5.88 13.89 7.09
CA ILE A 112 6.51 15.20 7.15
C ILE A 112 5.86 16.16 6.16
N HIS A 113 5.61 15.69 4.93
CA HIS A 113 5.15 16.54 3.84
C HIS A 113 3.63 16.62 3.71
N PHE A 114 2.91 15.58 4.10
CA PHE A 114 1.46 15.54 3.93
C PHE A 114 0.72 15.46 5.26
N THR A 115 -0.26 16.35 5.41
CA THR A 115 -1.13 16.40 6.58
C THR A 115 -2.58 16.25 6.15
N GLN A 116 -3.30 15.32 6.76
CA GLN A 116 -4.74 15.20 6.63
C GLN A 116 -5.44 16.02 7.71
N LEU A 117 -6.43 16.78 7.30
CA LEU A 117 -7.37 17.45 8.18
C LEU A 117 -8.76 16.83 8.03
N LYS A 118 -9.36 16.41 9.13
CA LYS A 118 -10.77 16.06 9.22
C LYS A 118 -11.52 17.16 9.96
N THR A 119 -12.44 17.81 9.28
CA THR A 119 -13.11 19.03 9.77
C THR A 119 -14.62 18.97 9.58
N ALA A 120 -15.38 19.68 10.42
CA ALA A 120 -16.80 19.89 10.21
C ALA A 120 -17.04 20.75 8.98
N LYS A 121 -18.20 20.59 8.31
CA LYS A 121 -18.54 21.36 7.09
C LYS A 121 -18.52 22.86 7.28
N GLU A 122 -18.90 23.35 8.47
CA GLU A 122 -18.89 24.77 8.81
C GLU A 122 -17.48 25.37 8.78
N SER A 123 -16.48 24.61 9.23
CA SER A 123 -15.08 25.04 9.24
C SER A 123 -14.34 24.75 7.92
N ALA A 124 -14.91 23.88 7.08
CA ALA A 124 -14.29 23.46 5.82
C ALA A 124 -14.04 24.62 4.86
N GLU A 125 -14.95 25.62 4.78
CA GLU A 125 -14.76 26.78 3.90
C GLU A 125 -13.55 27.64 4.28
N GLN A 126 -13.25 27.71 5.57
CA GLN A 126 -12.07 28.44 6.02
C GLN A 126 -10.80 27.63 5.76
N ALA A 127 -10.83 26.32 6.00
CA ALA A 127 -9.73 25.43 5.72
C ALA A 127 -9.37 25.37 4.22
N ARG A 128 -10.35 25.46 3.30
CA ARG A 128 -10.12 25.54 1.83
C ARG A 128 -9.25 26.70 1.41
N LYS A 129 -9.26 27.82 2.16
CA LYS A 129 -8.40 28.98 1.87
C LYS A 129 -6.91 28.66 2.04
N LEU A 130 -6.57 27.57 2.69
CA LEU A 130 -5.20 27.06 2.85
C LEU A 130 -4.75 26.19 1.69
N ASN A 131 -5.54 26.10 0.61
CA ASN A 131 -5.24 25.38 -0.63
C ASN A 131 -4.92 23.89 -0.44
N PRO A 132 -5.90 23.06 -0.02
CA PRO A 132 -5.69 21.62 0.05
C PRO A 132 -5.39 21.05 -1.34
N VAL A 133 -4.48 20.07 -1.41
CA VAL A 133 -4.17 19.34 -2.64
C VAL A 133 -5.26 18.29 -2.97
N PHE A 134 -6.07 17.94 -1.97
CA PHE A 134 -7.19 17.03 -2.11
C PHE A 134 -8.29 17.34 -1.10
N GLU A 135 -9.53 17.12 -1.51
CA GLU A 135 -10.70 17.23 -0.65
C GLU A 135 -11.72 16.13 -0.99
N LYS A 136 -12.35 15.59 0.07
CA LYS A 136 -13.42 14.61 -0.01
C LYS A 136 -14.48 14.94 1.04
N ASP A 137 -15.72 15.11 0.60
CA ASP A 137 -16.86 15.25 1.52
C ASP A 137 -17.28 13.91 2.11
N LEU A 138 -17.51 13.89 3.41
CA LEU A 138 -18.08 12.78 4.17
C LEU A 138 -19.28 13.30 4.96
N LEU A 139 -20.50 12.83 4.68
CA LEU A 139 -21.73 13.19 5.42
C LEU A 139 -21.68 14.62 6.01
N ASP A 140 -21.31 14.75 7.29
CA ASP A 140 -21.25 16.02 8.03
C ASP A 140 -19.83 16.60 8.16
N GLN A 141 -18.85 16.01 7.52
CA GLN A 141 -17.44 16.37 7.60
C GLN A 141 -16.81 16.50 6.23
N ALA A 142 -15.65 17.15 6.17
CA ALA A 142 -14.75 17.12 5.03
C ALA A 142 -13.40 16.56 5.45
N VAL A 143 -12.77 15.79 4.56
CA VAL A 143 -11.39 15.34 4.69
C VAL A 143 -10.56 16.05 3.63
N MET A 144 -9.52 16.72 4.05
CA MET A 144 -8.62 17.49 3.20
C MET A 144 -7.20 17.03 3.40
N ILE A 145 -6.41 16.99 2.33
CA ILE A 145 -4.96 16.72 2.40
C ILE A 145 -4.23 17.99 1.99
N PHE A 146 -3.24 18.35 2.77
CA PHE A 146 -2.35 19.49 2.54
C PHE A 146 -0.92 19.00 2.36
N GLU A 147 -0.16 19.70 1.53
CA GLU A 147 1.26 19.47 1.31
C GLU A 147 2.04 20.65 1.90
N ASP A 148 3.13 20.37 2.62
CA ASP A 148 4.07 21.33 3.20
C ASP A 148 3.41 22.48 3.99
N ILE A 149 2.41 22.16 4.81
CA ILE A 149 1.69 23.15 5.61
C ILE A 149 2.13 23.11 7.08
N ASP A 150 2.04 24.28 7.73
CA ASP A 150 2.17 24.35 9.18
C ASP A 150 0.98 23.65 9.87
N VAL A 151 1.26 22.52 10.52
CA VAL A 151 0.27 21.66 11.18
C VAL A 151 -0.49 22.39 12.29
N GLU A 152 0.16 23.33 13.00
CA GLU A 152 -0.50 24.09 14.08
C GLU A 152 -1.65 24.95 13.55
N ARG A 153 -1.53 25.47 12.33
CA ARG A 153 -2.62 26.21 11.67
C ARG A 153 -3.82 25.32 11.32
N LEU A 154 -3.60 24.05 11.03
CA LEU A 154 -4.68 23.13 10.70
C LEU A 154 -5.44 22.68 11.94
N LYS A 155 -4.78 22.57 13.10
CA LYS A 155 -5.41 22.16 14.37
C LYS A 155 -6.56 23.09 14.80
N GLU A 156 -6.57 24.33 14.33
CA GLU A 156 -7.67 25.27 14.61
C GLU A 156 -8.97 24.87 13.92
N PHE A 157 -8.91 24.07 12.84
CA PHE A 157 -10.07 23.68 12.02
C PHE A 157 -10.59 22.27 12.31
N GLY A 158 -9.81 21.40 12.98
CA GLY A 158 -10.23 20.05 13.26
C GLY A 158 -9.11 19.10 13.67
N GLU A 159 -9.38 17.80 13.47
CA GLU A 159 -8.45 16.73 13.77
C GLU A 159 -7.42 16.58 12.63
N VAL A 160 -6.14 16.56 12.99
CA VAL A 160 -5.03 16.40 12.05
C VAL A 160 -4.34 15.04 12.23
N SER A 161 -3.96 14.42 11.13
CA SER A 161 -3.26 13.13 11.09
C SER A 161 -2.40 13.02 9.82
N THR A 162 -1.57 12.00 9.74
CA THR A 162 -0.94 11.59 8.48
C THR A 162 -2.00 10.94 7.58
N PRO A 163 -2.10 11.27 6.29
CA PRO A 163 -3.04 10.62 5.38
C PRO A 163 -2.66 9.15 5.15
N HIS A 164 -3.66 8.28 4.97
CA HIS A 164 -3.44 6.93 4.49
C HIS A 164 -2.94 6.95 3.03
N LEU A 165 -2.09 5.98 2.67
CA LEU A 165 -1.53 5.91 1.32
C LEU A 165 -2.59 5.83 0.22
N ALA A 166 -3.72 5.17 0.48
CA ALA A 166 -4.82 5.10 -0.46
C ALA A 166 -5.44 6.47 -0.75
N GLU A 167 -5.56 7.33 0.27
CA GLU A 167 -6.08 8.69 0.11
C GLU A 167 -5.06 9.59 -0.59
N LEU A 168 -3.79 9.44 -0.24
CA LEU A 168 -2.68 10.14 -0.91
C LEU A 168 -2.56 9.75 -2.39
N PHE A 169 -2.76 8.46 -2.72
CA PHE A 169 -2.83 7.99 -4.10
C PHE A 169 -3.93 8.69 -4.89
N VAL A 170 -5.14 8.76 -4.31
CA VAL A 170 -6.27 9.46 -4.96
C VAL A 170 -6.00 10.95 -5.10
N ALA A 171 -5.38 11.58 -4.09
CA ALA A 171 -4.98 12.98 -4.12
C ALA A 171 -3.98 13.26 -5.24
N ALA A 172 -2.92 12.46 -5.34
CA ALA A 172 -1.88 12.60 -6.35
C ALA A 172 -2.42 12.47 -7.78
N ILE A 173 -3.32 11.51 -8.03
CA ILE A 173 -3.91 11.31 -9.36
C ILE A 173 -4.90 12.42 -9.71
N LYS A 174 -5.75 12.85 -8.77
CA LYS A 174 -6.75 13.91 -9.04
C LYS A 174 -6.11 15.30 -9.11
N GLY A 175 -5.09 15.56 -8.29
CA GLY A 175 -4.36 16.83 -8.29
C GLY A 175 -3.65 17.11 -9.63
N THR A 176 -3.17 16.09 -10.33
CA THR A 176 -2.57 16.22 -11.66
C THR A 176 -3.57 16.56 -12.77
N HIS A 177 -4.87 16.55 -12.49
CA HIS A 177 -5.93 16.90 -13.45
C HIS A 177 -6.41 18.37 -13.36
N HIS A 178 -5.90 19.15 -12.42
CA HIS A 178 -6.28 20.56 -12.21
C HIS A 178 -5.17 21.55 -12.57
N GLY A 179 -4.09 21.07 -13.21
CA GLY A 179 -2.98 21.91 -13.71
C GLY A 179 -2.99 22.05 -15.23
#